data_68539c808f4b4d8ce262bd0a8ea5b84a
#
_entry.id   68539c808f4b4d8ce262bd0a8ea5b84a
#
_cell.length_a   1.000
_cell.length_b   1.000
_cell.length_c   1.000
_cell.angle_alpha   90.00
_cell.angle_beta   90.00
_cell.angle_gamma   90.00
#
_symmetry.space_group_name_H-M   'P 1'
#
loop_
_entity.id
_entity.type
_entity.pdbx_description
1 polymer ?
#
loop_
_entity_poly.entity_id
_entity_poly.type
_entity_poly.pdbx_seq_one_letter_code
_entity_poly.pdbx_strand_id
1 'polypeptide(L)'
;MLKKLVLFGFIALVGLALMKFEKVKALFSEEIIRTTNATQTKLLIPTDPTFIELLDMLQAKGVIGDVNAVRGVAVKQNLDTTNFAGGKYLILSGTRIEDLIAGFQKNSDGLGRDEIMVKVSFNYCRDIYDVGSAIEKCIVADSASIVEGLLDPYTHDKYNLNRDEIAGLFLPRQYEM
;
A
#
# COMPACT_ATOMS: atom_id res chain seq x y z
N MET A 1 7.12 52.50 34.84
CA MET A 1 6.29 51.27 34.86
C MET A 1 5.71 50.90 33.50
N LEU A 2 5.21 51.83 32.71
CA LEU A 2 4.57 51.58 31.41
C LEU A 2 5.48 50.84 30.40
N LYS A 3 6.77 51.20 30.30
CA LYS A 3 7.73 50.55 29.36
C LYS A 3 7.96 49.08 29.67
N LYS A 4 7.94 48.64 30.94
CA LYS A 4 8.06 47.24 31.33
C LYS A 4 6.80 46.43 30.97
N LEU A 5 5.63 47.05 31.10
CA LEU A 5 4.35 46.42 30.77
C LEU A 5 4.21 46.19 29.25
N VAL A 6 4.66 47.16 28.44
CA VAL A 6 4.68 47.03 26.97
C VAL A 6 5.66 45.93 26.52
N LEU A 7 6.83 45.84 27.19
CA LEU A 7 7.81 44.79 26.88
C LEU A 7 7.27 43.39 27.20
N PHE A 8 6.59 43.23 28.37
CA PHE A 8 5.95 41.94 28.71
C PHE A 8 4.83 41.56 27.75
N GLY A 9 4.01 42.54 27.34
CA GLY A 9 2.97 42.31 26.32
C GLY A 9 3.54 41.86 24.97
N PHE A 10 4.65 42.48 24.56
CA PHE A 10 5.32 42.11 23.30
C PHE A 10 5.93 40.69 23.36
N ILE A 11 6.58 40.32 24.47
CA ILE A 11 7.14 38.98 24.70
C ILE A 11 6.03 37.92 24.71
N ALA A 12 4.89 38.18 25.36
CA ALA A 12 3.75 37.30 25.37
C ALA A 12 3.14 37.11 23.98
N LEU A 13 3.07 38.18 23.19
CA LEU A 13 2.53 38.15 21.82
C LEU A 13 3.46 37.40 20.85
N VAL A 14 4.77 37.57 20.99
CA VAL A 14 5.78 36.82 20.26
C VAL A 14 5.75 35.32 20.65
N GLY A 15 5.61 35.01 21.94
CA GLY A 15 5.47 33.65 22.43
C GLY A 15 4.21 32.94 21.86
N LEU A 16 3.07 33.63 21.83
CA LEU A 16 1.83 33.16 21.22
C LEU A 16 1.96 32.99 19.70
N ALA A 17 2.68 33.90 19.02
CA ALA A 17 2.95 33.80 17.60
C ALA A 17 3.87 32.58 17.26
N LEU A 18 4.90 32.35 18.09
CA LEU A 18 5.78 31.18 17.93
C LEU A 18 5.03 29.87 18.18
N MET A 19 4.18 29.76 19.17
CA MET A 19 3.35 28.59 19.43
C MET A 19 2.36 28.31 18.28
N LYS A 20 1.79 29.36 17.66
CA LYS A 20 0.97 29.22 16.46
C LYS A 20 1.81 28.87 15.23
N PHE A 21 3.04 29.38 15.15
CA PHE A 21 3.96 29.12 14.05
C PHE A 21 4.42 27.65 14.03
N GLU A 22 4.68 27.04 15.20
CA GLU A 22 4.97 25.61 15.33
C GLU A 22 3.77 24.74 14.87
N LYS A 23 2.55 25.12 15.27
CA LYS A 23 1.33 24.44 14.79
C LYS A 23 1.09 24.65 13.30
N VAL A 24 1.38 25.83 12.78
CA VAL A 24 1.28 26.13 11.34
C VAL A 24 2.37 25.39 10.57
N LYS A 25 3.59 25.30 11.10
CA LYS A 25 4.68 24.54 10.50
C LYS A 25 4.37 23.05 10.46
N ALA A 26 3.76 22.49 11.52
CA ALA A 26 3.25 21.11 11.53
C ALA A 26 2.12 20.88 10.53
N LEU A 27 1.33 21.91 10.21
CA LEU A 27 0.27 21.86 9.18
C LEU A 27 0.80 22.00 7.75
N PHE A 28 2.00 22.53 7.57
CA PHE A 28 2.67 22.74 6.27
C PHE A 28 3.90 21.84 6.08
N SER A 29 4.29 21.03 7.08
CA SER A 29 5.29 20.01 6.85
C SER A 29 4.68 19.01 5.89
N GLU A 30 5.17 19.03 4.67
CA GLU A 30 5.00 17.92 3.73
C GLU A 30 5.57 16.69 4.43
N GLU A 31 4.68 15.81 4.92
CA GLU A 31 5.12 14.60 5.57
C GLU A 31 5.63 13.66 4.49
N ILE A 32 6.95 13.64 4.38
CA ILE A 32 7.65 12.76 3.46
C ILE A 32 7.72 11.38 4.12
N ILE A 33 7.33 10.37 3.39
CA ILE A 33 7.47 8.98 3.81
C ILE A 33 8.94 8.70 4.05
N ARG A 34 9.27 8.35 5.29
CA ARG A 34 10.59 7.90 5.66
C ARG A 34 10.56 6.39 5.82
N THR A 35 10.93 5.67 4.78
CA THR A 35 11.21 4.24 4.92
C THR A 35 12.47 4.08 5.75
N THR A 36 12.39 3.29 6.80
CA THR A 36 13.39 3.27 7.88
C THR A 36 14.76 2.74 7.47
N ASN A 37 14.94 1.97 6.39
CA ASN A 37 16.23 1.38 6.04
C ASN A 37 16.44 0.99 4.57
N ALA A 38 15.55 1.30 3.66
CA ALA A 38 15.72 0.93 2.25
C ALA A 38 15.33 2.08 1.33
N THR A 39 16.03 2.22 0.21
CA THR A 39 15.69 3.19 -0.83
C THR A 39 14.30 2.92 -1.42
N GLN A 40 13.79 1.69 -1.25
CA GLN A 40 12.50 1.23 -1.75
C GLN A 40 11.94 0.10 -0.90
N THR A 41 10.62 0.08 -0.71
CA THR A 41 9.90 -0.98 0.01
C THR A 41 8.85 -1.61 -0.91
N LYS A 42 8.82 -2.94 -0.97
CA LYS A 42 7.77 -3.70 -1.69
C LYS A 42 6.60 -3.93 -0.75
N LEU A 43 5.40 -3.57 -1.18
CA LEU A 43 4.16 -3.77 -0.46
C LEU A 43 3.21 -4.60 -1.32
N LEU A 44 2.63 -5.65 -0.74
CA LEU A 44 1.52 -6.42 -1.29
C LEU A 44 0.26 -6.00 -0.56
N ILE A 45 -0.74 -5.55 -1.29
CA ILE A 45 -2.02 -5.08 -0.77
C ILE A 45 -3.09 -6.09 -1.19
N PRO A 46 -3.93 -6.60 -0.27
CA PRO A 46 -5.04 -7.49 -0.59
C PRO A 46 -6.09 -6.77 -1.45
N THR A 47 -6.98 -7.54 -2.07
CA THR A 47 -8.08 -6.98 -2.85
C THR A 47 -9.03 -6.18 -1.96
N ASP A 48 -9.43 -4.99 -2.41
CA ASP A 48 -10.38 -4.09 -1.74
C ASP A 48 -10.03 -3.79 -0.26
N PRO A 49 -8.82 -3.30 0.03
CA PRO A 49 -8.44 -3.00 1.41
C PRO A 49 -9.21 -1.78 1.92
N THR A 50 -9.55 -1.77 3.18
CA THR A 50 -10.00 -0.56 3.86
C THR A 50 -8.84 0.39 4.09
N PHE A 51 -9.13 1.69 4.27
CA PHE A 51 -8.09 2.68 4.58
C PHE A 51 -7.32 2.36 5.86
N ILE A 52 -8.00 1.78 6.85
CA ILE A 52 -7.38 1.39 8.13
C ILE A 52 -6.39 0.24 7.90
N GLU A 53 -6.79 -0.81 7.22
CA GLU A 53 -5.92 -1.95 6.89
C GLU A 53 -4.71 -1.51 6.08
N LEU A 54 -4.89 -0.60 5.12
CA LEU A 54 -3.80 -0.04 4.34
C LEU A 54 -2.79 0.70 5.23
N LEU A 55 -3.27 1.53 6.17
CA LEU A 55 -2.39 2.25 7.10
C LEU A 55 -1.64 1.30 8.04
N ASP A 56 -2.30 0.25 8.54
CA ASP A 56 -1.68 -0.76 9.40
C ASP A 56 -0.57 -1.52 8.65
N MET A 57 -0.82 -1.89 7.39
CA MET A 57 0.21 -2.52 6.54
C MET A 57 1.40 -1.60 6.27
N LEU A 58 1.15 -0.32 5.98
CA LEU A 58 2.19 0.68 5.77
C LEU A 58 3.05 0.88 7.03
N GLN A 59 2.41 0.91 8.20
CA GLN A 59 3.10 1.03 9.48
C GLN A 59 3.89 -0.24 9.80
N ALA A 60 3.32 -1.43 9.63
CA ALA A 60 4.00 -2.71 9.85
C ALA A 60 5.24 -2.87 8.96
N LYS A 61 5.23 -2.32 7.74
CA LYS A 61 6.38 -2.29 6.82
C LYS A 61 7.34 -1.14 7.07
N GLY A 62 7.08 -0.30 8.08
CA GLY A 62 7.92 0.87 8.40
C GLY A 62 7.92 1.95 7.31
N VAL A 63 6.92 1.98 6.45
CA VAL A 63 6.75 3.00 5.41
C VAL A 63 6.31 4.31 6.01
N ILE A 64 5.38 4.26 6.96
CA ILE A 64 4.90 5.41 7.72
C ILE A 64 5.23 5.26 9.20
N GLY A 65 5.56 6.36 9.86
CA GLY A 65 5.85 6.37 11.31
C GLY A 65 4.61 6.66 12.15
N ASP A 66 3.76 7.59 11.70
CA ASP A 66 2.56 8.03 12.42
C ASP A 66 1.31 7.92 11.54
N VAL A 67 0.43 6.98 11.89
CA VAL A 67 -0.86 6.77 11.22
C VAL A 67 -1.77 7.99 11.33
N ASN A 68 -1.74 8.73 12.45
CA ASN A 68 -2.60 9.89 12.64
C ASN A 68 -2.17 11.06 11.75
N ALA A 69 -0.88 11.20 11.50
CA ALA A 69 -0.37 12.19 10.57
C ALA A 69 -0.88 11.92 9.14
N VAL A 70 -0.82 10.66 8.68
CA VAL A 70 -1.34 10.26 7.36
C VAL A 70 -2.85 10.51 7.26
N ARG A 71 -3.62 10.15 8.30
CA ARG A 71 -5.06 10.48 8.37
C ARG A 71 -5.31 11.98 8.29
N GLY A 72 -4.52 12.77 9.00
CA GLY A 72 -4.61 14.23 8.97
C GLY A 72 -4.38 14.81 7.57
N VAL A 73 -3.40 14.28 6.84
CA VAL A 73 -3.13 14.67 5.44
C VAL A 73 -4.31 14.27 4.54
N ALA A 74 -4.81 13.04 4.66
CA ALA A 74 -5.93 12.55 3.87
C ALA A 74 -7.18 13.41 4.03
N VAL A 75 -7.54 13.78 5.27
CA VAL A 75 -8.67 14.67 5.57
C VAL A 75 -8.43 16.09 5.05
N LYS A 76 -7.24 16.65 5.29
CA LYS A 76 -6.91 18.03 4.90
C LYS A 76 -6.94 18.22 3.39
N GLN A 77 -6.51 17.22 2.64
CA GLN A 77 -6.45 17.27 1.19
C GLN A 77 -7.67 16.65 0.50
N ASN A 78 -8.66 16.24 1.31
CA ASN A 78 -9.89 15.59 0.80
C ASN A 78 -9.58 14.43 -0.15
N LEU A 79 -8.61 13.58 0.24
CA LEU A 79 -8.24 12.41 -0.56
C LEU A 79 -9.34 11.36 -0.50
N ASP A 80 -9.57 10.68 -1.61
CA ASP A 80 -10.45 9.51 -1.60
C ASP A 80 -9.80 8.38 -0.80
N THR A 81 -10.48 7.93 0.24
CA THR A 81 -10.03 6.85 1.15
C THR A 81 -10.87 5.59 1.04
N THR A 82 -11.66 5.45 -0.01
CA THR A 82 -12.62 4.36 -0.16
C THR A 82 -12.37 3.45 -1.36
N ASN A 83 -11.52 3.86 -2.31
CA ASN A 83 -11.36 3.19 -3.59
C ASN A 83 -9.91 2.77 -3.85
N PHE A 84 -9.42 1.80 -3.06
CA PHE A 84 -8.06 1.28 -3.19
C PHE A 84 -8.00 -0.01 -3.99
N ALA A 85 -6.96 -0.16 -4.80
CA ALA A 85 -6.67 -1.38 -5.54
C ALA A 85 -5.77 -2.30 -4.71
N GLY A 86 -6.08 -3.59 -4.73
CA GLY A 86 -5.12 -4.62 -4.34
C GLY A 86 -4.02 -4.71 -5.38
N GLY A 87 -2.89 -5.32 -5.01
CA GLY A 87 -1.79 -5.53 -5.95
C GLY A 87 -0.43 -5.35 -5.31
N LYS A 88 0.59 -5.30 -6.14
CA LYS A 88 1.97 -5.12 -5.70
C LYS A 88 2.45 -3.71 -6.02
N TYR A 89 3.03 -3.07 -5.02
CA TYR A 89 3.51 -1.70 -5.13
C TYR A 89 4.98 -1.60 -4.73
N LEU A 90 5.69 -0.68 -5.38
CA LEU A 90 7.06 -0.32 -5.04
C LEU A 90 7.07 1.11 -4.50
N ILE A 91 7.24 1.24 -3.20
CA ILE A 91 7.22 2.54 -2.52
C ILE A 91 8.66 3.04 -2.40
N LEU A 92 8.91 4.21 -2.96
CA LEU A 92 10.21 4.88 -2.89
C LEU A 92 10.32 5.73 -1.62
N SER A 93 11.50 5.75 -1.02
CA SER A 93 11.79 6.68 0.07
C SER A 93 11.70 8.12 -0.42
N GLY A 94 11.09 8.99 0.38
CA GLY A 94 10.87 10.38 0.03
C GLY A 94 9.61 10.66 -0.79
N THR A 95 8.78 9.65 -1.06
CA THR A 95 7.45 9.85 -1.67
C THR A 95 6.58 10.66 -0.72
N ARG A 96 5.79 11.58 -1.24
CA ARG A 96 4.81 12.36 -0.46
C ARG A 96 3.62 11.47 -0.12
N ILE A 97 3.00 11.69 1.04
CA ILE A 97 1.84 10.90 1.48
C ILE A 97 0.68 10.99 0.50
N GLU A 98 0.45 12.17 -0.06
CA GLU A 98 -0.59 12.39 -1.08
C GLU A 98 -0.39 11.51 -2.31
N ASP A 99 0.85 11.49 -2.83
CA ASP A 99 1.21 10.71 -4.01
C ASP A 99 1.14 9.21 -3.70
N LEU A 100 1.51 8.81 -2.49
CA LEU A 100 1.39 7.42 -2.04
C LEU A 100 -0.06 6.96 -2.01
N ILE A 101 -0.95 7.72 -1.35
CA ILE A 101 -2.38 7.36 -1.26
C ILE A 101 -3.01 7.36 -2.65
N ALA A 102 -2.72 8.37 -3.47
CA ALA A 102 -3.20 8.43 -4.84
C ALA A 102 -2.65 7.29 -5.71
N GLY A 103 -1.44 6.79 -5.41
CA GLY A 103 -0.84 5.64 -6.09
C GLY A 103 -1.62 4.33 -5.90
N PHE A 104 -2.29 4.18 -4.77
CA PHE A 104 -3.11 3.00 -4.46
C PHE A 104 -4.56 3.10 -4.98
N GLN A 105 -5.02 4.27 -5.42
CA GLN A 105 -6.39 4.44 -5.90
C GLN A 105 -6.62 3.69 -7.21
N LYS A 106 -7.81 3.08 -7.33
CA LYS A 106 -8.23 2.40 -8.56
C LYS A 106 -8.40 3.38 -9.72
N ASN A 107 -7.84 3.01 -10.86
CA ASN A 107 -8.14 3.64 -12.14
C ASN A 107 -9.42 3.06 -12.77
N SER A 108 -9.74 3.46 -14.01
CA SER A 108 -10.90 2.95 -14.77
C SER A 108 -10.88 1.44 -14.98
N ASP A 109 -9.71 0.83 -14.96
CA ASP A 109 -9.51 -0.60 -15.22
C ASP A 109 -9.52 -1.43 -13.93
N GLY A 110 -9.71 -0.76 -12.77
CA GLY A 110 -9.73 -1.38 -11.45
C GLY A 110 -8.33 -1.66 -10.87
N LEU A 111 -7.27 -1.23 -11.57
CA LEU A 111 -5.88 -1.37 -11.14
C LEU A 111 -5.43 -0.14 -10.36
N GLY A 112 -4.48 -0.29 -9.46
CA GLY A 112 -3.87 0.85 -8.78
C GLY A 112 -3.01 1.68 -9.72
N ARG A 113 -3.01 2.99 -9.56
CA ARG A 113 -2.25 3.89 -10.44
C ARG A 113 -0.76 3.54 -10.51
N ASP A 114 -0.16 3.19 -9.39
CA ASP A 114 1.27 2.90 -9.27
C ASP A 114 1.52 1.41 -9.00
N GLU A 115 0.57 0.56 -9.37
CA GLU A 115 0.70 -0.89 -9.29
C GLU A 115 1.78 -1.39 -10.27
N ILE A 116 2.57 -2.35 -9.81
CA ILE A 116 3.62 -2.97 -10.64
C ILE A 116 3.24 -4.38 -11.05
N MET A 117 3.51 -4.73 -12.30
CA MET A 117 3.30 -6.07 -12.81
C MET A 117 4.10 -7.11 -12.03
N VAL A 118 3.47 -8.24 -11.77
CA VAL A 118 4.07 -9.37 -11.08
C VAL A 118 4.55 -10.40 -12.10
N LYS A 119 5.75 -10.93 -11.88
CA LYS A 119 6.32 -11.99 -12.72
C LYS A 119 6.26 -13.30 -11.97
N VAL A 120 5.49 -14.25 -12.51
CA VAL A 120 5.40 -15.62 -11.99
C VAL A 120 6.09 -16.57 -12.96
N SER A 121 6.95 -17.45 -12.44
CA SER A 121 7.67 -18.46 -13.25
C SER A 121 7.20 -19.86 -12.88
N PHE A 122 6.73 -20.60 -13.87
CA PHE A 122 6.34 -22.00 -13.72
C PHE A 122 7.38 -22.98 -14.28
N ASN A 123 8.61 -22.54 -14.53
CA ASN A 123 9.65 -23.35 -15.20
C ASN A 123 9.99 -24.66 -14.47
N TYR A 124 9.74 -24.73 -13.16
CA TYR A 124 10.09 -25.88 -12.31
C TYR A 124 8.88 -26.49 -11.60
N CYS A 125 7.65 -26.15 -12.04
CA CYS A 125 6.43 -26.73 -11.48
C CYS A 125 6.20 -28.11 -12.08
N ARG A 126 6.10 -29.14 -11.23
CA ARG A 126 5.87 -30.55 -11.59
C ARG A 126 4.43 -30.97 -11.34
N ASP A 127 3.79 -30.30 -10.40
CA ASP A 127 2.42 -30.56 -10.00
C ASP A 127 1.70 -29.26 -9.59
N ILE A 128 0.43 -29.38 -9.22
CA ILE A 128 -0.42 -28.27 -8.86
C ILE A 128 0.06 -27.57 -7.56
N TYR A 129 0.75 -28.27 -6.68
CA TYR A 129 1.27 -27.72 -5.43
C TYR A 129 2.50 -26.83 -5.69
N ASP A 130 3.35 -27.25 -6.63
CA ASP A 130 4.46 -26.41 -7.14
C ASP A 130 3.92 -25.13 -7.79
N VAL A 131 2.80 -25.21 -8.53
CA VAL A 131 2.09 -24.06 -9.12
C VAL A 131 1.59 -23.12 -8.00
N GLY A 132 0.88 -23.65 -7.00
CA GLY A 132 0.41 -22.85 -5.84
C GLY A 132 1.57 -22.12 -5.14
N SER A 133 2.67 -22.83 -4.90
CA SER A 133 3.87 -22.28 -4.28
C SER A 133 4.58 -21.22 -5.14
N ALA A 134 4.50 -21.32 -6.45
CA ALA A 134 5.05 -20.30 -7.36
C ALA A 134 4.22 -19.02 -7.33
N ILE A 135 2.89 -19.15 -7.27
CA ILE A 135 1.95 -18.02 -7.24
C ILE A 135 1.99 -17.31 -5.88
N GLU A 136 2.03 -18.05 -4.75
CA GLU A 136 2.10 -17.51 -3.39
C GLU A 136 3.23 -16.48 -3.22
N LYS A 137 4.38 -16.68 -3.86
CA LYS A 137 5.52 -15.75 -3.80
C LYS A 137 5.21 -14.37 -4.41
N CYS A 138 4.11 -14.28 -5.13
CA CYS A 138 3.79 -13.13 -5.97
C CYS A 138 2.52 -12.40 -5.54
N ILE A 139 1.61 -13.08 -4.83
CA ILE A 139 0.31 -12.53 -4.38
C ILE A 139 0.15 -12.69 -2.85
N VAL A 140 -0.96 -12.18 -2.31
CA VAL A 140 -1.24 -12.23 -0.86
C VAL A 140 -1.77 -13.60 -0.41
N ALA A 141 -2.45 -14.35 -1.31
CA ALA A 141 -2.99 -15.67 -0.99
C ALA A 141 -1.88 -16.70 -0.75
N ASP A 142 -2.10 -17.61 0.21
CA ASP A 142 -1.22 -18.73 0.46
C ASP A 142 -1.40 -19.86 -0.58
N SER A 143 -0.40 -20.73 -0.69
CA SER A 143 -0.41 -21.83 -1.68
C SER A 143 -1.53 -22.83 -1.47
N ALA A 144 -1.98 -23.04 -0.22
CA ALA A 144 -3.07 -23.96 0.10
C ALA A 144 -4.41 -23.44 -0.47
N SER A 145 -4.74 -22.17 -0.21
CA SER A 145 -5.93 -21.51 -0.75
C SER A 145 -5.91 -21.45 -2.29
N ILE A 146 -4.75 -21.20 -2.87
CA ILE A 146 -4.59 -21.21 -4.33
C ILE A 146 -4.89 -22.60 -4.91
N VAL A 147 -4.30 -23.66 -4.33
CA VAL A 147 -4.51 -25.04 -4.76
C VAL A 147 -5.98 -25.45 -4.57
N GLU A 148 -6.59 -25.08 -3.44
CA GLU A 148 -8.01 -25.32 -3.19
C GLU A 148 -8.89 -24.68 -4.26
N GLY A 149 -8.66 -23.41 -4.59
CA GLY A 149 -9.39 -22.72 -5.65
C GLY A 149 -9.16 -23.29 -7.06
N LEU A 150 -7.97 -23.80 -7.34
CA LEU A 150 -7.68 -24.47 -8.61
C LEU A 150 -8.31 -25.85 -8.70
N LEU A 151 -8.49 -26.53 -7.56
CA LEU A 151 -9.12 -27.86 -7.47
C LEU A 151 -10.62 -27.80 -7.20
N ASP A 152 -11.21 -26.61 -7.10
CA ASP A 152 -12.63 -26.42 -6.88
C ASP A 152 -13.44 -26.98 -8.09
N PRO A 153 -14.46 -27.84 -7.87
CA PRO A 153 -15.35 -28.34 -8.91
C PRO A 153 -15.97 -27.24 -9.79
N TYR A 154 -16.30 -26.09 -9.24
CA TYR A 154 -16.84 -24.97 -10.01
C TYR A 154 -15.83 -24.45 -11.04
N THR A 155 -14.55 -24.42 -10.69
CA THR A 155 -13.47 -24.03 -11.62
C THR A 155 -13.33 -25.05 -12.74
N HIS A 156 -13.42 -26.34 -12.42
CA HIS A 156 -13.38 -27.44 -13.40
C HIS A 156 -14.54 -27.37 -14.39
N ASP A 157 -15.76 -27.23 -13.88
CA ASP A 157 -16.96 -27.15 -14.72
C ASP A 157 -16.95 -25.92 -15.62
N LYS A 158 -16.55 -24.78 -15.08
CA LYS A 158 -16.47 -23.50 -15.81
C LYS A 158 -15.55 -23.56 -17.01
N TYR A 159 -14.42 -24.25 -16.88
CA TYR A 159 -13.39 -24.34 -17.93
C TYR A 159 -13.36 -25.67 -18.64
N ASN A 160 -14.29 -26.59 -18.33
CA ASN A 160 -14.38 -27.94 -18.87
C ASN A 160 -13.05 -28.71 -18.78
N LEU A 161 -12.47 -28.72 -17.60
CA LEU A 161 -11.16 -29.31 -17.29
C LEU A 161 -11.32 -30.49 -16.34
N ASN A 162 -10.48 -31.50 -16.51
CA ASN A 162 -10.30 -32.55 -15.52
C ASN A 162 -9.25 -32.14 -14.50
N ARG A 163 -9.38 -32.64 -13.26
CA ARG A 163 -8.47 -32.35 -12.16
C ARG A 163 -6.99 -32.57 -12.53
N ASP A 164 -6.70 -33.62 -13.30
CA ASP A 164 -5.34 -33.97 -13.70
C ASP A 164 -4.78 -33.08 -14.83
N GLU A 165 -5.66 -32.36 -15.53
CA GLU A 165 -5.29 -31.46 -16.63
C GLU A 165 -4.91 -30.07 -16.17
N ILE A 166 -5.31 -29.66 -14.95
CA ILE A 166 -5.12 -28.30 -14.45
C ILE A 166 -3.65 -27.93 -14.40
N ALA A 167 -2.78 -28.82 -13.89
CA ALA A 167 -1.35 -28.53 -13.82
C ALA A 167 -0.74 -28.33 -15.23
N GLY A 168 -1.27 -28.96 -16.24
CA GLY A 168 -0.84 -28.85 -17.64
C GLY A 168 -1.17 -27.49 -18.28
N LEU A 169 -2.06 -26.69 -17.69
CA LEU A 169 -2.35 -25.34 -18.17
C LEU A 169 -1.20 -24.36 -17.91
N PHE A 170 -0.40 -24.64 -16.89
CA PHE A 170 0.71 -23.78 -16.45
C PHE A 170 1.99 -24.18 -17.19
N LEU A 171 2.09 -23.73 -18.44
CA LEU A 171 3.25 -24.05 -19.27
C LEU A 171 4.54 -23.48 -18.65
N PRO A 172 5.68 -24.23 -18.76
CA PRO A 172 6.97 -23.78 -18.24
C PRO A 172 7.44 -22.51 -18.94
N ARG A 173 7.15 -21.36 -18.35
CA ARG A 173 7.64 -20.05 -18.77
C ARG A 173 7.36 -19.00 -17.68
N GLN A 174 7.81 -17.78 -17.91
CA GLN A 174 7.51 -16.64 -17.08
C GLN A 174 6.27 -15.91 -17.63
N TYR A 175 5.35 -15.58 -16.72
CA TYR A 175 4.13 -14.82 -17.01
C TYR A 175 4.20 -13.47 -16.28
N GLU A 176 3.68 -12.44 -16.92
CA GLU A 176 3.48 -11.12 -16.33
C GLU A 176 1.98 -10.94 -16.05
N MET A 177 1.64 -10.59 -14.81
CA MET A 177 0.27 -10.39 -14.30
C MET A 177 0.16 -9.06 -13.57
#